data_dd7adc9be0da53511add5676fb7de07a
#
_entry.id   dd7adc9be0da53511add5676fb7de07a
#
_cell.length_a   1.000
_cell.length_b   1.000
_cell.length_c   1.000
_cell.angle_alpha   90.00
_cell.angle_beta   90.00
_cell.angle_gamma   90.00
#
_symmetry.space_group_name_H-M   'P 1'
#
loop_
_entity.id
_entity.type
_entity.pdbx_description
1 polymer ?
#
loop_
_entity_poly.entity_id
_entity_poly.type
_entity_poly.pdbx_seq_one_letter_code
_entity_poly.pdbx_strand_id
1 'polypeptide(L)'
;MLKGYNSDISVDGVHYHIQTEDWGDANPYLVSRIFRNGAVLRSVKTPYSEVLPKKTSSKERSIRLAMQIQHESILDLLVSGQLLS
;
A
#
# COMPACT_ATOMS: atom_id res chain seq x y z
N MET A 1 -1.60 -8.86 12.75
CA MET A 1 -1.27 -8.46 11.36
C MET A 1 -2.18 -9.15 10.37
N LEU A 2 -2.67 -8.40 9.42
CA LEU A 2 -3.52 -8.94 8.37
C LEU A 2 -2.71 -9.19 7.10
N LYS A 3 -3.17 -10.18 6.31
CA LYS A 3 -2.56 -10.46 5.01
C LYS A 3 -2.76 -9.27 4.08
N GLY A 4 -1.69 -8.82 3.45
CA GLY A 4 -1.72 -7.66 2.58
C GLY A 4 -2.04 -7.96 1.13
N TYR A 5 -1.66 -7.03 0.26
CA TYR A 5 -1.92 -7.09 -1.17
C TYR A 5 -0.62 -7.09 -1.95
N ASN A 6 -0.61 -7.80 -3.05
CA ASN A 6 0.53 -7.86 -3.98
C ASN A 6 0.01 -7.69 -5.40
N SER A 7 0.69 -6.89 -6.19
CA SER A 7 0.35 -6.69 -7.59
C SER A 7 1.60 -6.58 -8.45
N ASP A 8 1.51 -7.09 -9.66
CA ASP A 8 2.53 -6.94 -10.69
C ASP A 8 1.92 -6.19 -11.85
N ILE A 9 2.55 -5.09 -12.26
CA ILE A 9 2.09 -4.31 -13.40
C ILE A 9 3.25 -3.92 -14.30
N SER A 10 2.93 -3.66 -15.57
CA SER A 10 3.88 -3.10 -16.52
C SER A 10 3.38 -1.75 -16.99
N VAL A 11 4.25 -0.75 -16.94
CA VAL A 11 3.93 0.61 -17.39
C VAL A 11 5.04 1.02 -18.37
N ASP A 12 4.64 1.33 -19.60
CA ASP A 12 5.59 1.71 -20.66
C ASP A 12 6.74 0.71 -20.82
N GLY A 13 6.42 -0.59 -20.72
CA GLY A 13 7.42 -1.65 -20.88
C GLY A 13 8.26 -1.93 -19.64
N VAL A 14 8.03 -1.21 -18.54
CA VAL A 14 8.75 -1.41 -17.28
C VAL A 14 7.88 -2.18 -16.31
N HIS A 15 8.42 -3.26 -15.74
CA HIS A 15 7.71 -4.10 -14.79
C HIS A 15 7.93 -3.63 -13.36
N TYR A 16 6.83 -3.50 -12.62
CA TYR A 16 6.85 -3.13 -11.20
C TYR A 16 6.10 -4.16 -10.37
N HIS A 17 6.58 -4.40 -9.16
CA HIS A 17 5.89 -5.19 -8.15
C HIS A 17 5.55 -4.28 -6.98
N ILE A 18 4.29 -4.34 -6.53
CA ILE A 18 3.80 -3.51 -5.42
C ILE A 18 3.32 -4.43 -4.30
N GLN A 19 3.80 -4.19 -3.09
CA GLN A 19 3.36 -4.89 -1.89
C GLN A 19 2.80 -3.89 -0.90
N THR A 20 1.64 -4.19 -0.31
CA THR A 20 1.07 -3.40 0.77
C THR A 20 0.86 -4.32 1.96
N GLU A 21 1.37 -3.93 3.11
CA GLU A 21 1.37 -4.72 4.34
C GLU A 21 0.77 -3.94 5.50
N ASP A 22 0.14 -4.68 6.42
CA ASP A 22 -0.27 -4.18 7.72
C ASP A 22 0.81 -4.60 8.72
N TRP A 23 1.45 -3.63 9.39
CA TRP A 23 2.51 -3.92 10.35
C TRP A 23 2.00 -4.25 11.75
N GLY A 24 0.68 -4.15 11.99
CA GLY A 24 0.06 -4.54 13.25
C GLY A 24 0.12 -3.46 14.32
N ASP A 25 -0.49 -3.77 15.48
CA ASP A 25 -0.65 -2.78 16.55
C ASP A 25 0.66 -2.31 17.18
N ALA A 26 1.68 -3.17 17.20
CA ALA A 26 2.99 -2.80 17.76
C ALA A 26 3.71 -1.76 16.90
N ASN A 27 3.43 -1.75 15.61
CA ASN A 27 3.94 -0.78 14.65
C ASN A 27 2.76 -0.34 13.78
N PRO A 28 1.90 0.56 14.26
CA PRO A 28 0.58 0.81 13.68
C PRO A 28 0.64 1.58 12.36
N TYR A 29 1.17 0.93 11.33
CA TYR A 29 1.35 1.50 10.01
C TYR A 29 0.90 0.54 8.92
N LEU A 30 0.39 1.11 7.83
CA LEU A 30 0.23 0.43 6.57
C LEU A 30 1.43 0.82 5.70
N VAL A 31 2.12 -0.15 5.14
CA VAL A 31 3.35 0.11 4.39
C VAL A 31 3.23 -0.49 3.00
N SER A 32 3.39 0.35 1.98
CA SER A 32 3.45 -0.09 0.60
C SER A 32 4.86 0.10 0.06
N ARG A 33 5.37 -0.89 -0.66
CA ARG A 33 6.67 -0.82 -1.31
C ARG A 33 6.53 -1.08 -2.79
N ILE A 34 7.23 -0.29 -3.57
CA ILE A 34 7.27 -0.42 -5.01
C ILE A 34 8.66 -0.91 -5.39
N PHE A 35 8.70 -2.07 -6.06
CA PHE A 35 9.94 -2.73 -6.47
C PHE A 35 10.11 -2.65 -7.98
N ARG A 36 11.34 -2.49 -8.41
CA ARG A 36 11.76 -2.65 -9.79
C ARG A 36 13.07 -3.44 -9.79
N ASN A 37 13.13 -4.54 -10.55
CA ASN A 37 14.31 -5.41 -10.61
C ASN A 37 14.79 -5.85 -9.23
N GLY A 38 13.85 -6.14 -8.31
CA GLY A 38 14.17 -6.60 -6.97
C GLY A 38 14.59 -5.51 -5.98
N ALA A 39 14.70 -4.27 -6.42
CA ALA A 39 15.08 -3.14 -5.56
C ALA A 39 13.87 -2.27 -5.22
N VAL A 40 13.83 -1.78 -3.98
CA VAL A 40 12.77 -0.87 -3.54
C VAL A 40 13.03 0.51 -4.15
N LEU A 41 12.10 0.98 -4.99
CA LEU A 41 12.15 2.32 -5.56
C LEU A 41 11.54 3.34 -4.61
N ARG A 42 10.47 2.96 -3.93
CA ARG A 42 9.72 3.88 -3.08
C ARG A 42 8.94 3.11 -2.03
N SER A 43 8.81 3.71 -0.85
CA SER A 43 7.97 3.21 0.23
C SER A 43 6.97 4.27 0.63
N VAL A 44 5.73 3.85 0.90
CA VAL A 44 4.68 4.73 1.39
C VAL A 44 4.23 4.14 2.73
N LYS A 45 4.45 4.89 3.79
CA LYS A 45 4.14 4.47 5.15
C LYS A 45 3.07 5.37 5.72
N THR A 46 1.91 4.79 6.06
CA THR A 46 0.75 5.54 6.53
C THR A 46 0.36 5.07 7.92
N PRO A 47 0.37 5.95 8.93
CA PRO A 47 -0.03 5.54 10.28
C PRO A 47 -1.53 5.27 10.37
N TYR A 48 -1.91 4.34 11.23
CA TYR A 48 -3.33 4.01 11.46
C TYR A 48 -4.15 5.24 11.80
N SER A 49 -3.56 6.18 12.56
CA SER A 49 -4.26 7.40 12.97
C SER A 49 -4.76 8.26 11.81
N GLU A 50 -4.16 8.11 10.63
CA GLU A 50 -4.57 8.89 9.46
C GLU A 50 -5.69 8.22 8.66
N VAL A 51 -5.86 6.90 8.79
CA VAL A 51 -6.74 6.15 7.90
C VAL A 51 -7.87 5.42 8.60
N LEU A 52 -7.75 5.17 9.92
CA LEU A 52 -8.78 4.47 10.66
C LEU A 52 -9.73 5.45 11.34
N PRO A 53 -11.04 5.19 11.32
CA PRO A 53 -11.98 5.98 12.08
C PRO A 53 -11.74 5.81 13.58
N LYS A 54 -12.03 6.84 14.37
CA LYS A 54 -11.84 6.81 15.83
C LYS A 54 -12.67 5.70 16.49
N LYS A 55 -13.87 5.47 15.95
CA LYS A 55 -14.76 4.41 16.39
C LYS A 55 -15.10 3.53 15.21
N THR A 56 -14.88 2.24 15.34
CA THR A 56 -15.22 1.28 14.30
C THR A 56 -15.74 0.00 14.95
N SER A 57 -16.73 -0.62 14.33
CA SER A 57 -17.27 -1.91 14.77
C SER A 57 -16.31 -3.06 14.46
N SER A 58 -15.41 -2.86 13.52
CA SER A 58 -14.41 -3.86 13.15
C SER A 58 -13.11 -3.17 12.69
N LYS A 59 -12.13 -3.21 13.56
CA LYS A 59 -10.80 -2.69 13.25
C LYS A 59 -10.16 -3.44 12.09
N GLU A 60 -10.31 -4.76 12.08
CA GLU A 60 -9.79 -5.61 11.02
C GLU A 60 -10.34 -5.22 9.65
N ARG A 61 -11.65 -5.03 9.55
CA ARG A 61 -12.29 -4.61 8.29
C ARG A 61 -11.79 -3.25 7.85
N SER A 62 -11.66 -2.31 8.79
CA SER A 62 -11.17 -0.97 8.49
C SER A 62 -9.73 -0.99 7.99
N ILE A 63 -8.88 -1.81 8.57
CA ILE A 63 -7.49 -1.98 8.12
C ILE A 63 -7.44 -2.57 6.71
N ARG A 64 -8.24 -3.61 6.45
CA ARG A 64 -8.30 -4.23 5.12
C ARG A 64 -8.72 -3.22 4.06
N LEU A 65 -9.75 -2.43 4.34
CA LEU A 65 -10.22 -1.41 3.41
C LEU A 65 -9.18 -0.33 3.19
N ALA A 66 -8.53 0.13 4.25
CA ALA A 66 -7.48 1.14 4.15
C ALA A 66 -6.29 0.63 3.33
N MET A 67 -5.88 -0.62 3.51
CA MET A 67 -4.83 -1.23 2.71
C MET A 67 -5.21 -1.30 1.23
N GLN A 68 -6.44 -1.70 0.94
CA GLN A 68 -6.93 -1.78 -0.43
C GLN A 68 -6.91 -0.41 -1.10
N ILE A 69 -7.41 0.61 -0.42
CA ILE A 69 -7.43 1.97 -0.94
C ILE A 69 -6.02 2.47 -1.23
N GLN A 70 -5.10 2.27 -0.27
CA GLN A 70 -3.71 2.69 -0.45
C GLN A 70 -3.05 1.97 -1.61
N HIS A 71 -3.24 0.66 -1.70
CA HIS A 71 -2.66 -0.17 -2.76
C HIS A 71 -3.16 0.26 -4.15
N GLU A 72 -4.47 0.42 -4.30
CA GLU A 72 -5.07 0.85 -5.57
C GLU A 72 -4.66 2.27 -5.94
N SER A 73 -4.56 3.17 -4.98
CA SER A 73 -4.09 4.55 -5.23
C SER A 73 -2.67 4.56 -5.77
N ILE A 74 -1.80 3.70 -5.25
CA ILE A 74 -0.43 3.58 -5.73
C ILE A 74 -0.40 3.06 -7.16
N LEU A 75 -1.21 2.03 -7.47
CA LEU A 75 -1.32 1.51 -8.83
C LEU A 75 -1.75 2.61 -9.81
N ASP A 76 -2.75 3.40 -9.45
CA ASP A 76 -3.25 4.49 -10.29
C ASP A 76 -2.16 5.54 -10.52
N LEU A 77 -1.41 5.91 -9.49
CA LEU A 77 -0.33 6.89 -9.59
C LEU A 77 0.82 6.37 -10.47
N LEU A 78 1.13 5.08 -10.39
CA LEU A 78 2.14 4.47 -11.25
C LEU A 78 1.73 4.50 -12.72
N VAL A 79 0.50 4.07 -12.99
CA VAL A 79 -0.03 4.02 -14.36
C VAL A 79 -0.08 5.41 -14.98
N SER A 80 -0.41 6.43 -14.20
CA SER A 80 -0.48 7.82 -14.66
C SER A 80 0.88 8.51 -14.74
N GLY A 81 1.95 7.86 -14.27
CA GLY A 81 3.30 8.42 -14.26
C GLY A 81 3.57 9.44 -13.16
N GLN A 82 2.62 9.65 -12.25
CA GLN A 82 2.75 10.69 -11.22
C GLN A 82 3.65 10.29 -10.06
N LEU A 83 3.65 9.02 -9.70
CA LEU A 83 4.35 8.56 -8.49
C LEU A 83 5.88 8.58 -8.66
N LEU A 84 6.37 8.34 -9.88
CA LEU A 84 7.78 8.24 -10.19
C LEU A 84 8.34 9.42 -10.98
N SER A 85 7.51 10.42 -11.18
CA SER A 85 7.91 11.61 -11.91
C SER A 85 8.68 12.58 -11.03
#